data_dd33966b25a6aa906ac9c46739daa5d8
#
_entry.id   dd33966b25a6aa906ac9c46739daa5d8
#
_cell.length_a   1.000
_cell.length_b   1.000
_cell.length_c   1.000
_cell.angle_alpha   90.00
_cell.angle_beta   90.00
_cell.angle_gamma   90.00
#
_symmetry.space_group_name_H-M   'P 1'
#
loop_
_entity.id
_entity.type
_entity.pdbx_description
1 polymer ?
#
loop_
_entity_poly.entity_id
_entity_poly.type
_entity_poly.pdbx_seq_one_letter_code
_entity_poly.pdbx_strand_id
1 'polypeptide(L)'
;MSEMIATANAKSIEEIKSFLSKQKETYKVPYETHPADRLRQCVFAGTTNRQDFLPRDRTGNRRFIPVPVDAELAEIHILDNEEESRAYIDQLWAEAMTIYNSGSYKLAFSPAMQETLQAHQQDFMQEDAQAGMIYAFLEDYTGDRVCSKQLYAEALGNTNIPAEWETRAICEIMNTGISRGDIQGWQAHKTAKRYPKYGVQKGWERVTSPETGAENFSEITDAE
;
A
#
# COMPACT_ATOMS: atom_id res chain seq x y z
N MET A 1 17.22 -0.04 14.68
CA MET A 1 15.95 -0.35 15.39
C MET A 1 15.84 -1.85 15.42
N SER A 2 15.91 -2.45 16.59
CA SER A 2 16.05 -3.92 16.71
C SER A 2 14.75 -4.72 16.59
N GLU A 3 13.59 -4.13 16.53
CA GLU A 3 12.34 -4.83 16.21
C GLU A 3 11.33 -3.83 15.66
N MET A 4 10.78 -4.12 14.48
CA MET A 4 9.76 -3.29 13.85
C MET A 4 8.33 -3.65 14.33
N ILE A 5 8.16 -4.01 15.60
CA ILE A 5 6.85 -4.36 16.18
C ILE A 5 5.89 -3.16 16.19
N ALA A 6 6.42 -1.94 16.19
CA ALA A 6 5.62 -0.71 16.23
C ALA A 6 4.81 -0.43 14.94
N THR A 7 5.07 -1.14 13.84
CA THR A 7 4.40 -0.88 12.56
C THR A 7 2.97 -1.44 12.47
N ALA A 8 2.57 -2.28 13.41
CA ALA A 8 1.26 -2.94 13.37
C ALA A 8 0.08 -2.08 13.85
N ASN A 9 0.32 -0.91 14.42
CA ASN A 9 -0.72 -0.04 14.99
C ASN A 9 -0.98 1.17 14.07
N ALA A 10 -2.21 1.38 13.62
CA ALA A 10 -2.55 2.42 12.64
C ALA A 10 -2.05 3.84 13.02
N LYS A 11 -2.11 4.18 14.30
CA LYS A 11 -1.63 5.48 14.81
C LYS A 11 -0.10 5.60 14.73
N SER A 12 0.60 4.50 14.89
CA SER A 12 2.06 4.42 14.80
C SER A 12 2.57 4.44 13.36
N ILE A 13 1.77 4.00 12.38
CA ILE A 13 2.15 3.98 10.96
C ILE A 13 2.34 5.38 10.38
N GLU A 14 1.40 6.29 10.63
CA GLU A 14 1.50 7.66 10.15
C GLU A 14 2.65 8.42 10.84
N GLU A 15 2.89 8.14 12.10
CA GLU A 15 4.05 8.67 12.83
C GLU A 15 5.37 8.15 12.23
N ILE A 16 5.45 6.85 11.92
CA ILE A 16 6.62 6.27 11.27
C ILE A 16 6.83 6.84 9.86
N LYS A 17 5.77 6.96 9.06
CA LYS A 17 5.85 7.58 7.74
C LYS A 17 6.31 9.03 7.81
N SER A 18 5.75 9.79 8.76
CA SER A 18 6.16 11.17 9.02
C SER A 18 7.63 11.23 9.45
N PHE A 19 8.04 10.36 10.36
CA PHE A 19 9.41 10.26 10.82
C PHE A 19 10.38 9.90 9.69
N LEU A 20 10.06 8.89 8.87
CA LEU A 20 10.91 8.47 7.74
C LEU A 20 11.00 9.54 6.64
N SER A 21 9.95 10.36 6.46
CA SER A 21 9.91 11.40 5.44
C SER A 21 10.53 12.72 5.86
N LYS A 22 10.90 12.85 7.13
CA LYS A 22 11.46 14.07 7.67
C LYS A 22 12.85 14.34 7.10
N GLN A 23 13.04 15.48 6.45
CA GLN A 23 14.29 15.82 5.77
C GLN A 23 15.28 16.56 6.67
N LYS A 24 14.82 17.15 7.76
CA LYS A 24 15.64 17.91 8.69
C LYS A 24 15.21 17.69 10.12
N GLU A 25 16.16 17.82 11.03
CA GLU A 25 15.96 17.80 12.47
C GLU A 25 16.33 19.17 13.04
N THR A 26 15.49 19.69 13.93
CA THR A 26 15.77 20.92 14.66
C THR A 26 16.15 20.57 16.09
N TYR A 27 17.40 20.70 16.43
CA TYR A 27 17.87 20.46 17.79
C TYR A 27 19.01 21.38 18.18
N LYS A 28 19.17 21.51 19.48
CA LYS A 28 20.25 22.28 20.10
C LYS A 28 21.37 21.32 20.49
N VAL A 29 22.55 21.53 19.98
CA VAL A 29 23.75 20.84 20.46
C VAL A 29 24.14 21.39 21.82
N PRO A 30 24.63 20.56 22.76
CA PRO A 30 25.17 21.07 24.02
C PRO A 30 26.20 22.20 23.76
N TYR A 31 26.07 23.27 24.53
CA TYR A 31 26.88 24.48 24.42
C TYR A 31 26.56 25.43 23.26
N GLU A 32 25.70 25.10 22.32
CA GLU A 32 25.20 26.06 21.33
C GLU A 32 24.14 27.00 21.98
N THR A 33 24.05 28.23 21.52
CA THR A 33 23.11 29.22 22.09
C THR A 33 21.68 28.98 21.57
N HIS A 34 21.52 28.57 20.30
CA HIS A 34 20.23 28.43 19.66
C HIS A 34 20.10 27.03 18.97
N PRO A 35 18.86 26.50 18.89
CA PRO A 35 18.61 25.33 18.08
C PRO A 35 18.84 25.64 16.57
N ALA A 36 19.39 24.71 15.83
CA ALA A 36 19.63 24.84 14.40
C ALA A 36 19.00 23.70 13.63
N ASP A 37 18.57 23.98 12.41
CA ASP A 37 18.09 22.97 11.47
C ASP A 37 19.29 22.22 10.89
N ARG A 38 19.25 20.88 10.99
CA ARG A 38 20.26 19.99 10.45
C ARG A 38 19.62 19.00 9.47
N LEU A 39 20.15 18.96 8.27
CA LEU A 39 19.64 18.01 7.25
C LEU A 39 19.91 16.57 7.69
N ARG A 40 18.93 15.72 7.48
CA ARG A 40 19.04 14.30 7.77
C ARG A 40 19.79 13.61 6.64
N GLN A 41 20.90 12.96 6.97
CA GLN A 41 21.78 12.26 6.04
C GLN A 41 21.96 10.80 6.50
N CYS A 42 20.84 10.06 6.57
CA CYS A 42 20.86 8.67 7.01
C CYS A 42 19.74 7.88 6.34
N VAL A 43 19.90 6.58 6.32
CA VAL A 43 18.87 5.59 6.04
C VAL A 43 18.53 4.84 7.32
N PHE A 44 17.34 4.24 7.37
CA PHE A 44 16.92 3.44 8.50
C PHE A 44 16.85 1.97 8.09
N ALA A 45 17.40 1.11 8.92
CA ALA A 45 17.26 -0.33 8.80
C ALA A 45 16.63 -0.88 10.09
N GLY A 46 15.83 -1.89 9.96
CA GLY A 46 15.22 -2.60 11.08
C GLY A 46 15.09 -4.09 10.73
N THR A 47 15.05 -4.94 11.74
CA THR A 47 14.89 -6.38 11.60
C THR A 47 13.57 -6.82 12.20
N THR A 48 13.00 -7.89 11.67
CA THR A 48 11.79 -8.51 12.21
C THR A 48 11.76 -9.99 11.82
N ASN A 49 11.22 -10.82 12.69
CA ASN A 49 10.93 -12.23 12.41
C ASN A 49 9.50 -12.45 11.88
N ARG A 50 8.71 -11.38 11.76
CA ARG A 50 7.36 -11.45 11.22
C ARG A 50 7.37 -11.28 9.71
N GLN A 51 6.64 -12.13 9.01
CA GLN A 51 6.45 -12.00 7.57
C GLN A 51 5.42 -10.92 7.23
N ASP A 52 4.40 -10.72 8.06
CA ASP A 52 3.31 -9.76 7.90
C ASP A 52 3.58 -8.41 8.60
N PHE A 53 4.79 -7.86 8.47
CA PHE A 53 5.21 -6.67 9.23
C PHE A 53 4.85 -5.35 8.56
N LEU A 54 4.57 -5.34 7.26
CA LEU A 54 4.18 -4.13 6.58
C LEU A 54 2.74 -3.73 6.93
N PRO A 55 2.52 -2.45 7.21
CA PRO A 55 1.18 -1.97 7.49
C PRO A 55 0.28 -2.09 6.26
N ARG A 56 -1.03 -2.22 6.48
CA ARG A 56 -2.06 -2.13 5.45
C ARG A 56 -2.15 -0.70 4.92
N ASP A 57 -1.14 -0.31 4.15
CA ASP A 57 -1.12 0.99 3.49
C ASP A 57 -1.59 0.85 2.05
N ARG A 58 -2.84 1.22 1.79
CA ARG A 58 -3.44 1.19 0.45
C ARG A 58 -2.85 2.26 -0.47
N THR A 59 -2.16 3.27 0.08
CA THR A 59 -1.42 4.27 -0.70
C THR A 59 -0.04 3.76 -1.14
N GLY A 60 0.34 2.56 -0.69
CA GLY A 60 1.59 1.88 -1.00
C GLY A 60 2.68 2.09 0.05
N ASN A 61 3.45 1.05 0.26
CA ASN A 61 4.56 1.00 1.24
C ASN A 61 5.89 1.54 0.67
N ARG A 62 5.87 2.54 -0.21
CA ARG A 62 7.03 3.05 -0.96
C ARG A 62 8.26 3.44 -0.14
N ARG A 63 8.12 3.53 1.19
CA ARG A 63 9.21 3.85 2.12
C ARG A 63 9.91 2.63 2.69
N PHE A 64 9.36 1.46 2.45
CA PHE A 64 9.85 0.21 3.00
C PHE A 64 10.38 -0.68 1.87
N ILE A 65 11.57 -1.20 2.06
CA ILE A 65 12.19 -2.16 1.17
C ILE A 65 12.38 -3.45 1.97
N PRO A 66 11.47 -4.43 1.86
CA PRO A 66 11.66 -5.73 2.50
C PRO A 66 12.86 -6.43 1.87
N VAL A 67 13.74 -6.93 2.70
CA VAL A 67 14.88 -7.74 2.29
C VAL A 67 14.79 -9.05 3.05
N PRO A 68 14.34 -10.14 2.43
CA PRO A 68 14.34 -11.45 3.08
C PRO A 68 15.78 -11.90 3.31
N VAL A 69 16.01 -12.46 4.49
CA VAL A 69 17.32 -12.99 4.90
C VAL A 69 17.14 -14.47 5.20
N ASP A 70 17.92 -15.30 4.55
CA ASP A 70 17.96 -16.74 4.76
C ASP A 70 19.35 -17.11 5.30
N ALA A 71 19.38 -17.63 6.53
CA ALA A 71 20.61 -18.03 7.18
C ALA A 71 21.25 -19.26 6.51
N GLU A 72 20.45 -20.11 5.84
CA GLU A 72 20.96 -21.30 5.14
C GLU A 72 21.76 -20.94 3.88
N LEU A 73 21.51 -19.74 3.32
CA LEU A 73 22.24 -19.21 2.17
C LEU A 73 23.50 -18.43 2.54
N ALA A 74 23.80 -18.30 3.82
CA ALA A 74 25.00 -17.61 4.27
C ALA A 74 26.25 -18.44 4.01
N GLU A 75 27.11 -18.00 3.11
CA GLU A 75 28.39 -18.65 2.84
C GLU A 75 29.40 -18.43 3.96
N ILE A 76 29.32 -17.31 4.64
CA ILE A 76 30.24 -16.91 5.71
C ILE A 76 29.41 -16.35 6.86
N HIS A 77 29.64 -16.86 8.07
CA HIS A 77 29.09 -16.27 9.29
C HIS A 77 30.04 -15.18 9.81
N ILE A 78 29.52 -13.96 9.92
CA ILE A 78 30.34 -12.75 10.26
C ILE A 78 31.12 -12.91 11.57
N LEU A 79 30.65 -13.73 12.51
CA LEU A 79 31.29 -13.94 13.82
C LEU A 79 32.31 -15.07 13.82
N ASP A 80 32.43 -15.87 12.75
CA ASP A 80 33.35 -17.02 12.73
C ASP A 80 34.82 -16.59 12.49
N ASN A 81 34.99 -15.53 11.67
CA ASN A 81 36.32 -14.95 11.40
C ASN A 81 36.18 -13.43 11.34
N GLU A 82 36.53 -12.74 12.42
CA GLU A 82 36.40 -11.29 12.51
C GLU A 82 37.29 -10.53 11.53
N GLU A 83 38.52 -11.01 11.30
CA GLU A 83 39.45 -10.34 10.42
C GLU A 83 39.00 -10.39 8.95
N GLU A 84 38.57 -11.56 8.50
CA GLU A 84 38.07 -11.77 7.14
C GLU A 84 36.76 -11.00 6.92
N SER A 85 35.85 -11.03 7.88
CA SER A 85 34.59 -10.27 7.83
C SER A 85 34.82 -8.78 7.80
N ARG A 86 35.80 -8.28 8.53
CA ARG A 86 36.17 -6.87 8.51
C ARG A 86 36.71 -6.46 7.15
N ALA A 87 37.61 -7.26 6.59
CA ALA A 87 38.19 -7.02 5.25
C ALA A 87 37.11 -7.02 4.18
N TYR A 88 36.11 -7.91 4.26
CA TYR A 88 34.96 -7.96 3.36
C TYR A 88 34.09 -6.68 3.46
N ILE A 89 33.79 -6.22 4.68
CA ILE A 89 33.01 -5.00 4.91
C ILE A 89 33.78 -3.77 4.42
N ASP A 90 35.09 -3.71 4.63
CA ASP A 90 35.92 -2.61 4.14
C ASP A 90 35.92 -2.55 2.61
N GLN A 91 35.93 -3.71 1.93
CA GLN A 91 35.79 -3.80 0.48
C GLN A 91 34.43 -3.28 0.01
N LEU A 92 33.32 -3.68 0.66
CA LEU A 92 31.98 -3.17 0.34
C LEU A 92 31.91 -1.64 0.46
N TRP A 93 32.49 -1.08 1.51
CA TRP A 93 32.54 0.38 1.68
C TRP A 93 33.39 1.05 0.60
N ALA A 94 34.52 0.46 0.21
CA ALA A 94 35.38 0.98 -0.87
C ALA A 94 34.61 1.02 -2.22
N GLU A 95 33.87 -0.03 -2.55
CA GLU A 95 33.02 -0.08 -3.74
C GLU A 95 31.90 0.97 -3.69
N ALA A 96 31.19 1.06 -2.56
CA ALA A 96 30.14 2.05 -2.36
C ALA A 96 30.67 3.49 -2.51
N MET A 97 31.85 3.78 -1.96
CA MET A 97 32.51 5.08 -2.09
C MET A 97 32.96 5.35 -3.53
N THR A 98 33.38 4.35 -4.27
CA THR A 98 33.73 4.49 -5.69
C THR A 98 32.51 4.87 -6.52
N ILE A 99 31.37 4.21 -6.28
CA ILE A 99 30.08 4.52 -6.94
C ILE A 99 29.64 5.94 -6.55
N TYR A 100 29.71 6.29 -5.27
CA TYR A 100 29.35 7.60 -4.77
C TYR A 100 30.17 8.71 -5.43
N ASN A 101 31.49 8.56 -5.47
CA ASN A 101 32.42 9.55 -6.04
C ASN A 101 32.30 9.66 -7.57
N SER A 102 31.81 8.63 -8.25
CA SER A 102 31.56 8.68 -9.69
C SER A 102 30.44 9.63 -10.09
N GLY A 103 29.52 9.94 -9.16
CA GLY A 103 28.33 10.75 -9.41
C GLY A 103 27.32 10.14 -10.41
N SER A 104 27.53 8.89 -10.83
CA SER A 104 26.69 8.21 -11.84
C SER A 104 25.49 7.47 -11.26
N TYR A 105 25.33 7.45 -9.94
CA TYR A 105 24.22 6.78 -9.27
C TYR A 105 22.96 7.63 -9.22
N LYS A 106 21.81 6.94 -9.14
CA LYS A 106 20.51 7.57 -8.91
C LYS A 106 19.85 6.93 -7.68
N LEU A 107 19.35 7.78 -6.77
CA LEU A 107 18.56 7.33 -5.60
C LEU A 107 17.08 7.13 -5.99
N ALA A 108 16.83 6.50 -7.12
CA ALA A 108 15.49 6.19 -7.61
C ALA A 108 15.51 4.85 -8.33
N PHE A 109 14.52 4.04 -8.06
CA PHE A 109 14.31 2.79 -8.78
C PHE A 109 13.81 3.05 -10.20
N SER A 110 14.19 2.18 -11.15
CA SER A 110 13.55 2.13 -12.45
C SER A 110 12.08 1.73 -12.33
N PRO A 111 11.22 2.06 -13.31
CA PRO A 111 9.81 1.65 -13.28
C PRO A 111 9.63 0.13 -13.09
N ALA A 112 10.40 -0.68 -13.81
CA ALA A 112 10.36 -2.13 -13.67
C ALA A 112 10.74 -2.61 -12.25
N MET A 113 11.76 -2.00 -11.64
CA MET A 113 12.15 -2.33 -10.27
C MET A 113 11.11 -1.86 -9.25
N GLN A 114 10.40 -0.75 -9.52
CA GLN A 114 9.28 -0.31 -8.67
C GLN A 114 8.12 -1.31 -8.68
N GLU A 115 7.77 -1.85 -9.85
CA GLU A 115 6.75 -2.90 -9.98
C GLU A 115 7.15 -4.16 -9.22
N THR A 116 8.39 -4.61 -9.39
CA THR A 116 8.93 -5.77 -8.66
C THR A 116 8.90 -5.53 -7.15
N LEU A 117 9.29 -4.33 -6.70
CA LEU A 117 9.24 -3.98 -5.28
C LEU A 117 7.80 -3.95 -4.74
N GLN A 118 6.85 -3.42 -5.51
CA GLN A 118 5.45 -3.40 -5.11
C GLN A 118 4.86 -4.80 -4.99
N ALA A 119 5.14 -5.68 -5.95
CA ALA A 119 4.74 -7.09 -5.87
C ALA A 119 5.33 -7.75 -4.63
N HIS A 120 6.63 -7.58 -4.41
CA HIS A 120 7.32 -8.14 -3.25
C HIS A 120 6.80 -7.58 -1.91
N GLN A 121 6.44 -6.30 -1.84
CA GLN A 121 5.85 -5.71 -0.64
C GLN A 121 4.51 -6.35 -0.27
N GLN A 122 3.75 -6.86 -1.23
CA GLN A 122 2.46 -7.52 -0.97
C GLN A 122 2.63 -8.80 -0.15
N ASP A 123 3.73 -9.53 -0.36
CA ASP A 123 4.03 -10.77 0.38
C ASP A 123 4.23 -10.50 1.88
N PHE A 124 4.59 -9.27 2.25
CA PHE A 124 4.83 -8.86 3.63
C PHE A 124 3.70 -8.01 4.23
N MET A 125 2.61 -7.81 3.49
CA MET A 125 1.45 -7.09 4.00
C MET A 125 0.52 -8.01 4.78
N GLN A 126 -0.09 -7.46 5.82
CA GLN A 126 -1.13 -8.18 6.57
C GLN A 126 -2.34 -8.45 5.67
N GLU A 127 -2.89 -9.66 5.75
CA GLU A 127 -4.15 -9.99 5.07
C GLU A 127 -5.30 -9.09 5.54
N ASP A 128 -6.12 -8.66 4.60
CA ASP A 128 -7.34 -7.91 4.86
C ASP A 128 -8.56 -8.83 4.79
N ALA A 129 -8.84 -9.51 5.89
CA ALA A 129 -9.99 -10.42 5.97
C ALA A 129 -11.31 -9.71 5.64
N GLN A 130 -11.46 -8.42 6.00
CA GLN A 130 -12.66 -7.64 5.67
C GLN A 130 -12.77 -7.39 4.17
N ALA A 131 -11.66 -7.10 3.49
CA ALA A 131 -11.65 -6.96 2.03
C ALA A 131 -12.03 -8.28 1.36
N GLY A 132 -11.46 -9.41 1.80
CA GLY A 132 -11.83 -10.73 1.30
C GLY A 132 -13.32 -11.05 1.44
N MET A 133 -13.91 -10.75 2.60
CA MET A 133 -15.36 -10.94 2.83
C MET A 133 -16.21 -10.05 1.92
N ILE A 134 -15.81 -8.79 1.72
CA ILE A 134 -16.53 -7.86 0.83
C ILE A 134 -16.41 -8.33 -0.62
N TYR A 135 -15.25 -8.79 -1.06
CA TYR A 135 -15.03 -9.27 -2.43
C TYR A 135 -15.89 -10.51 -2.71
N ALA A 136 -15.85 -11.50 -1.83
CA ALA A 136 -16.69 -12.70 -1.93
C ALA A 136 -18.18 -12.35 -1.96
N PHE A 137 -18.64 -11.42 -1.11
CA PHE A 137 -20.01 -10.95 -1.13
C PHE A 137 -20.40 -10.29 -2.46
N LEU A 138 -19.52 -9.48 -3.05
CA LEU A 138 -19.79 -8.81 -4.33
C LEU A 138 -19.83 -9.75 -5.53
N GLU A 139 -19.10 -10.86 -5.49
CA GLU A 139 -19.14 -11.90 -6.51
C GLU A 139 -20.52 -12.57 -6.56
N ASP A 140 -21.09 -12.90 -5.40
CA ASP A 140 -22.40 -13.56 -5.29
C ASP A 140 -23.58 -12.58 -5.33
N TYR A 141 -23.31 -11.27 -5.18
CA TYR A 141 -24.37 -10.27 -5.09
C TYR A 141 -25.02 -10.00 -6.44
N THR A 142 -26.32 -10.21 -6.54
CA THR A 142 -27.10 -10.07 -7.79
C THR A 142 -27.64 -8.65 -8.02
N GLY A 143 -27.58 -7.79 -7.02
CA GLY A 143 -28.07 -6.43 -7.13
C GLY A 143 -27.16 -5.52 -7.96
N ASP A 144 -27.73 -4.40 -8.39
CA ASP A 144 -27.04 -3.41 -9.24
C ASP A 144 -26.31 -2.32 -8.44
N ARG A 145 -26.55 -2.23 -7.13
CA ARG A 145 -25.99 -1.17 -6.27
C ARG A 145 -25.75 -1.66 -4.85
N VAL A 146 -24.67 -1.18 -4.25
CA VAL A 146 -24.32 -1.40 -2.84
C VAL A 146 -23.88 -0.09 -2.18
N CYS A 147 -24.02 -0.02 -0.86
CA CYS A 147 -23.54 1.08 -0.04
C CYS A 147 -22.74 0.58 1.16
N SER A 148 -21.99 1.46 1.80
CA SER A 148 -21.11 1.09 2.93
C SER A 148 -21.87 0.44 4.10
N LYS A 149 -23.09 0.94 4.44
CA LYS A 149 -23.91 0.33 5.48
C LYS A 149 -24.42 -1.06 5.13
N GLN A 150 -24.74 -1.29 3.86
CA GLN A 150 -25.14 -2.61 3.38
C GLN A 150 -23.97 -3.60 3.44
N LEU A 151 -22.80 -3.21 2.98
CA LEU A 151 -21.59 -4.04 3.06
C LEU A 151 -21.22 -4.35 4.51
N TYR A 152 -21.36 -3.37 5.41
CA TYR A 152 -21.13 -3.58 6.83
C TYR A 152 -22.08 -4.62 7.43
N ALA A 153 -23.36 -4.57 7.07
CA ALA A 153 -24.37 -5.47 7.60
C ALA A 153 -24.37 -6.84 6.90
N GLU A 154 -24.35 -6.87 5.58
CA GLU A 154 -24.58 -8.09 4.79
C GLU A 154 -23.28 -8.83 4.45
N ALA A 155 -22.19 -8.11 4.13
CA ALA A 155 -20.92 -8.74 3.82
C ALA A 155 -20.10 -9.07 5.08
N LEU A 156 -20.08 -8.16 6.07
CA LEU A 156 -19.32 -8.34 7.30
C LEU A 156 -20.13 -8.92 8.46
N GLY A 157 -21.45 -9.16 8.29
CA GLY A 157 -22.31 -9.79 9.28
C GLY A 157 -22.60 -8.95 10.53
N ASN A 158 -22.40 -7.63 10.48
CA ASN A 158 -22.58 -6.75 11.63
C ASN A 158 -24.03 -6.28 11.76
N THR A 159 -24.56 -6.22 12.97
CA THR A 159 -25.94 -5.81 13.25
C THR A 159 -26.07 -4.36 13.71
N ASN A 160 -24.97 -3.75 14.13
CA ASN A 160 -24.94 -2.39 14.65
C ASN A 160 -24.84 -1.36 13.50
N ILE A 161 -25.06 -0.08 13.83
CA ILE A 161 -24.78 1.01 12.91
C ILE A 161 -23.25 1.19 12.84
N PRO A 162 -22.64 1.22 11.64
CA PRO A 162 -21.21 1.39 11.52
C PRO A 162 -20.75 2.74 12.08
N ALA A 163 -19.68 2.74 12.83
CA ALA A 163 -18.98 3.95 13.23
C ALA A 163 -18.35 4.64 11.99
N GLU A 164 -17.98 5.90 12.13
CA GLU A 164 -17.43 6.69 11.02
C GLU A 164 -16.14 6.08 10.45
N TRP A 165 -15.27 5.57 11.32
CA TRP A 165 -14.02 4.92 10.90
C TRP A 165 -14.25 3.59 10.17
N GLU A 166 -15.28 2.79 10.56
CA GLU A 166 -15.66 1.56 9.85
C GLU A 166 -16.20 1.87 8.46
N THR A 167 -17.06 2.90 8.38
CA THR A 167 -17.55 3.39 7.09
C THR A 167 -16.43 3.83 6.18
N ARG A 168 -15.42 4.54 6.70
CA ARG A 168 -14.25 4.96 5.94
C ARG A 168 -13.43 3.75 5.47
N ALA A 169 -13.21 2.75 6.34
CA ALA A 169 -12.49 1.53 5.99
C ALA A 169 -13.17 0.78 4.82
N ILE A 170 -14.50 0.62 4.87
CA ILE A 170 -15.24 0.00 3.77
C ILE A 170 -15.14 0.82 2.48
N CYS A 171 -15.29 2.14 2.56
CA CYS A 171 -15.12 3.01 1.40
C CYS A 171 -13.74 2.89 0.78
N GLU A 172 -12.73 2.75 1.61
CA GLU A 172 -11.36 2.58 1.18
C GLU A 172 -11.13 1.20 0.54
N ILE A 173 -11.69 0.10 1.10
CA ILE A 173 -11.64 -1.24 0.50
C ILE A 173 -12.24 -1.20 -0.90
N MET A 174 -13.45 -0.67 -1.04
CA MET A 174 -14.16 -0.60 -2.31
C MET A 174 -13.41 0.22 -3.36
N ASN A 175 -13.03 1.45 -3.02
CA ASN A 175 -12.38 2.35 -3.98
C ASN A 175 -11.00 1.84 -4.40
N THR A 176 -10.25 1.26 -3.48
CA THR A 176 -8.95 0.66 -3.77
C THR A 176 -9.08 -0.61 -4.59
N GLY A 177 -10.02 -1.50 -4.23
CA GLY A 177 -10.28 -2.73 -4.97
C GLY A 177 -10.72 -2.46 -6.41
N ILE A 178 -11.58 -1.46 -6.63
CA ILE A 178 -11.98 -1.01 -7.98
C ILE A 178 -10.76 -0.45 -8.74
N SER A 179 -9.98 0.39 -8.09
CA SER A 179 -8.82 1.06 -8.71
C SER A 179 -7.70 0.09 -9.11
N ARG A 180 -7.53 -1.00 -8.36
CA ARG A 180 -6.53 -2.05 -8.63
C ARG A 180 -7.03 -3.13 -9.59
N GLY A 181 -8.35 -3.19 -9.82
CA GLY A 181 -8.99 -4.25 -10.60
C GLY A 181 -9.33 -5.52 -9.81
N ASP A 182 -9.14 -5.52 -8.49
CA ASP A 182 -9.54 -6.61 -7.58
C ASP A 182 -11.09 -6.75 -7.56
N ILE A 183 -11.80 -5.62 -7.70
CA ILE A 183 -13.25 -5.56 -7.83
C ILE A 183 -13.59 -5.12 -9.26
N GLN A 184 -14.06 -6.06 -10.08
CA GLN A 184 -14.42 -5.79 -11.46
C GLN A 184 -15.93 -5.52 -11.62
N GLY A 185 -16.27 -4.70 -12.61
CA GLY A 185 -17.67 -4.41 -12.94
C GLY A 185 -18.40 -3.48 -11.96
N TRP A 186 -17.67 -2.76 -11.10
CA TRP A 186 -18.24 -1.79 -10.16
C TRP A 186 -17.60 -0.42 -10.31
N GLN A 187 -18.39 0.63 -10.07
CA GLN A 187 -17.92 2.02 -10.05
C GLN A 187 -18.58 2.81 -8.92
N ALA A 188 -17.89 3.83 -8.43
CA ALA A 188 -18.44 4.70 -7.39
C ALA A 188 -19.47 5.67 -7.95
N HIS A 189 -20.56 5.89 -7.21
CA HIS A 189 -21.55 6.93 -7.54
C HIS A 189 -20.99 8.33 -7.32
N LYS A 190 -21.28 9.23 -8.24
CA LYS A 190 -20.99 10.67 -8.08
C LYS A 190 -21.93 11.34 -7.09
N THR A 191 -23.19 10.90 -7.02
CA THR A 191 -24.26 11.47 -6.20
C THR A 191 -24.81 10.46 -5.22
N ALA A 192 -25.38 10.91 -4.08
CA ALA A 192 -26.05 10.03 -3.13
C ALA A 192 -27.33 9.44 -3.74
N LYS A 193 -27.57 8.15 -3.51
CA LYS A 193 -28.77 7.42 -3.95
C LYS A 193 -29.47 6.79 -2.74
N ARG A 194 -30.77 6.48 -2.92
CA ARG A 194 -31.56 5.82 -1.88
C ARG A 194 -31.36 4.31 -1.96
N TYR A 195 -31.01 3.72 -0.82
CA TYR A 195 -30.88 2.27 -0.64
C TYR A 195 -32.03 1.79 0.29
N PRO A 196 -32.81 0.78 -0.11
CA PRO A 196 -33.79 0.18 0.76
C PRO A 196 -33.13 -0.25 2.07
N LYS A 197 -33.76 0.00 3.24
CA LYS A 197 -33.25 -0.29 4.58
C LYS A 197 -32.05 0.58 5.06
N TYR A 198 -31.21 1.13 4.15
CA TYR A 198 -29.97 1.81 4.51
C TYR A 198 -29.99 3.33 4.34
N GLY A 199 -31.08 3.89 3.77
CA GLY A 199 -31.24 5.34 3.61
C GLY A 199 -30.56 5.92 2.38
N VAL A 200 -30.34 7.25 2.42
CA VAL A 200 -29.70 7.98 1.30
C VAL A 200 -28.22 8.16 1.61
N GLN A 201 -27.35 7.64 0.74
CA GLN A 201 -25.90 7.76 0.88
C GLN A 201 -25.19 7.53 -0.45
N LYS A 202 -23.90 7.83 -0.49
CA LYS A 202 -23.03 7.43 -1.60
C LYS A 202 -22.77 5.92 -1.53
N GLY A 203 -22.43 5.33 -2.67
CA GLY A 203 -22.12 3.92 -2.78
C GLY A 203 -21.56 3.59 -4.15
N TRP A 204 -21.74 2.37 -4.57
CA TRP A 204 -21.20 1.84 -5.83
C TRP A 204 -22.31 1.17 -6.62
N GLU A 205 -22.16 1.16 -7.95
CA GLU A 205 -23.09 0.51 -8.88
C GLU A 205 -22.30 -0.38 -9.86
N ARG A 206 -22.99 -1.39 -10.39
CA ARG A 206 -22.44 -2.19 -11.46
C ARG A 206 -22.29 -1.34 -12.71
N VAL A 207 -21.16 -1.51 -13.39
CA VAL A 207 -20.95 -0.92 -14.72
C VAL A 207 -21.79 -1.73 -15.69
N THR A 208 -22.91 -1.17 -16.14
CA THR A 208 -23.64 -1.72 -17.30
C THR A 208 -22.81 -1.40 -18.53
N SER A 209 -22.30 -2.43 -19.23
CA SER A 209 -21.76 -2.23 -20.57
C SER A 209 -22.83 -1.54 -21.41
N PRO A 210 -22.53 -0.49 -22.19
CA PRO A 210 -23.50 0.06 -23.11
C PRO A 210 -23.94 -1.08 -24.04
N GLU A 211 -25.24 -1.37 -24.08
CA GLU A 211 -25.82 -2.24 -25.07
C GLU A 211 -25.30 -1.77 -26.42
N THR A 212 -24.71 -2.68 -27.18
CA THR A 212 -24.35 -2.48 -28.56
C THR A 212 -25.67 -2.23 -29.29
N GLY A 213 -26.02 -0.95 -29.42
CA GLY A 213 -27.14 -0.54 -30.25
C GLY A 213 -26.83 -1.04 -31.67
N ALA A 214 -27.51 -2.08 -32.07
CA ALA A 214 -27.59 -2.48 -33.45
C ALA A 214 -28.32 -1.35 -34.17
N GLU A 215 -27.56 -0.42 -34.75
CA GLU A 215 -28.09 0.48 -35.78
C GLU A 215 -28.47 -0.38 -36.97
N ASN A 216 -29.81 -0.56 -37.11
CA ASN A 216 -30.39 -1.02 -38.35
C ASN A 216 -30.10 0.02 -39.43
N PHE A 217 -29.07 -0.20 -40.19
CA PHE A 217 -28.89 0.47 -41.49
C PHE A 217 -29.96 -0.11 -42.43
N SER A 218 -31.10 0.59 -42.54
CA SER A 218 -32.03 0.40 -43.62
C SER A 218 -31.37 0.91 -44.91
N GLU A 219 -31.15 -0.03 -45.84
CA GLU A 219 -30.78 0.28 -47.22
C GLU A 219 -31.80 1.26 -47.81
N ILE A 220 -31.32 2.43 -48.17
CA ILE A 220 -32.05 3.30 -49.11
C ILE A 220 -31.64 2.85 -50.49
N THR A 221 -32.52 2.06 -51.13
CA THR A 221 -32.45 1.81 -52.57
C THR A 221 -32.85 3.07 -53.29
N ASP A 222 -31.92 3.74 -53.92
CA ASP A 222 -32.22 4.73 -54.92
C ASP A 222 -32.59 4.05 -56.23
N ALA A 223 -33.83 4.28 -56.65
CA ALA A 223 -34.28 4.03 -57.98
C ALA A 223 -34.47 5.36 -58.73
N GLU A 224 -33.90 5.41 -59.94
CA GLU A 224 -33.97 6.43 -61.00
C GLU A 224 -32.93 7.57 -60.98
#